data_96d1ff484910c3ce1d0f89afa75540c9
#
_entry.id   96d1ff484910c3ce1d0f89afa75540c9
#
_cell.length_a   1.000
_cell.length_b   1.000
_cell.length_c   1.000
_cell.angle_alpha   90.00
_cell.angle_beta   90.00
_cell.angle_gamma   90.00
#
_symmetry.space_group_name_H-M   'P 1'
#
loop_
_entity.id
_entity.type
_entity.pdbx_description
1 polymer ?
#
loop_
_entity_poly.entity_id
_entity_poly.type
_entity_poly.pdbx_seq_one_letter_code
_entity_poly.pdbx_strand_id
1 'polypeptide(L)'
;FLDRLSSRKRKTIRRERRGALETGIEIELLSGSDLREEHWDAFYEFYTDTGSRKWGQPYLNREFFSLITESMADKILLIMCRREGRYIAGALNLIGGEALFGRYWGCIEDHPFLHFEVCYYQAIDYAIQHGLARVEAGAQGPHKIARGYRPTQTHSAHFIRDPGFRKAVADYLEHERAEVGDNIEYL
;
A
#
# COMPACT_ATOMS: atom_id res chain seq x y z
N PHE A 1 5.23 14.13 -11.65
CA PHE A 1 4.35 14.02 -10.48
C PHE A 1 4.41 15.27 -9.60
N LEU A 2 5.56 15.60 -9.04
CA LEU A 2 5.70 16.72 -8.09
C LEU A 2 5.23 18.06 -8.66
N ASP A 3 5.43 18.32 -9.94
CA ASP A 3 5.07 19.60 -10.58
C ASP A 3 3.55 19.88 -10.60
N ARG A 4 2.74 18.84 -10.44
CA ARG A 4 1.28 18.95 -10.31
C ARG A 4 0.81 19.35 -8.90
N LEU A 5 1.73 19.39 -7.94
CA LEU A 5 1.42 19.71 -6.55
C LEU A 5 1.76 21.16 -6.22
N SER A 6 1.09 21.73 -5.22
CA SER A 6 1.45 23.05 -4.70
C SER A 6 2.88 23.08 -4.16
N SER A 7 3.50 24.24 -4.18
CA SER A 7 4.87 24.46 -3.67
C SER A 7 5.03 23.97 -2.21
N ARG A 8 4.02 24.19 -1.37
CA ARG A 8 3.99 23.73 0.01
C ARG A 8 4.00 22.19 0.10
N LYS A 9 3.14 21.50 -0.68
CA LYS A 9 3.09 20.03 -0.73
C LYS A 9 4.41 19.45 -1.22
N ARG A 10 5.01 20.01 -2.29
CA ARG A 10 6.34 19.56 -2.78
C ARG A 10 7.42 19.65 -1.71
N LYS A 11 7.46 20.77 -0.97
CA LYS A 11 8.43 20.96 0.12
C LYS A 11 8.25 19.93 1.24
N THR A 12 7.00 19.64 1.60
CA THR A 12 6.67 18.63 2.62
C THR A 12 7.13 17.25 2.18
N ILE A 13 6.78 16.83 0.97
CA ILE A 13 7.18 15.52 0.43
C ILE A 13 8.71 15.36 0.41
N ARG A 14 9.44 16.36 -0.09
CA ARG A 14 10.92 16.30 -0.11
C ARG A 14 11.52 16.19 1.29
N ARG A 15 10.92 16.84 2.30
CA ARG A 15 11.34 16.72 3.70
C ARG A 15 11.06 15.34 4.26
N GLU A 16 9.86 14.78 4.01
CA GLU A 16 9.48 13.43 4.46
C GLU A 16 10.41 12.38 3.86
N ARG A 17 10.66 12.42 2.56
CA ARG A 17 11.56 11.50 1.87
C ARG A 17 12.98 11.53 2.43
N ARG A 18 13.51 12.72 2.66
CA ARG A 18 14.84 12.87 3.27
C ARG A 18 14.87 12.33 4.69
N GLY A 19 13.89 12.71 5.53
CA GLY A 19 13.81 12.25 6.91
C GLY A 19 13.64 10.74 7.06
N ALA A 20 12.96 10.08 6.12
CA ALA A 20 12.81 8.62 6.14
C ALA A 20 14.13 7.88 6.01
N LEU A 21 15.13 8.46 5.34
CA LEU A 21 16.43 7.83 5.06
C LEU A 21 17.57 8.35 5.95
N GLU A 22 17.33 9.37 6.77
CA GLU A 22 18.37 9.97 7.65
C GLU A 22 18.97 8.98 8.66
N THR A 23 18.26 7.90 8.99
CA THR A 23 18.69 6.87 9.94
C THR A 23 19.52 5.74 9.32
N GLY A 24 20.00 5.92 8.09
CA GLY A 24 20.81 4.90 7.40
C GLY A 24 19.98 3.71 6.91
N ILE A 25 18.71 3.93 6.58
CA ILE A 25 17.84 2.92 5.98
C ILE A 25 18.10 2.84 4.48
N GLU A 26 18.38 1.64 4.01
CA GLU A 26 18.48 1.29 2.59
C GLU A 26 17.17 0.70 2.11
N ILE A 27 16.76 1.06 0.89
CA ILE A 27 15.53 0.56 0.27
C ILE A 27 15.89 -0.30 -0.94
N GLU A 28 15.38 -1.53 -0.96
CA GLU A 28 15.54 -2.49 -2.04
C GLU A 28 14.19 -2.72 -2.72
N LEU A 29 14.17 -2.69 -4.05
CA LEU A 29 13.01 -3.02 -4.86
C LEU A 29 13.23 -4.38 -5.51
N LEU A 30 12.45 -5.37 -5.13
CA LEU A 30 12.62 -6.76 -5.51
C LEU A 30 11.43 -7.23 -6.35
N SER A 31 11.71 -7.87 -7.47
CA SER A 31 10.69 -8.42 -8.38
C SER A 31 11.27 -9.59 -9.17
N GLY A 32 10.41 -10.46 -9.71
CA GLY A 32 10.85 -11.58 -10.53
C GLY A 32 11.87 -12.47 -9.82
N SER A 33 13.05 -12.66 -10.43
CA SER A 33 14.13 -13.50 -9.92
C SER A 33 14.86 -12.96 -8.68
N ASP A 34 14.60 -11.71 -8.31
CA ASP A 34 15.22 -11.13 -7.12
C ASP A 34 14.51 -11.59 -5.83
N LEU A 35 13.28 -12.08 -5.96
CA LEU A 35 12.51 -12.58 -4.83
C LEU A 35 13.09 -13.91 -4.34
N ARG A 36 13.37 -13.98 -3.04
CA ARG A 36 13.90 -15.17 -2.36
C ARG A 36 13.12 -15.44 -1.08
N GLU A 37 13.21 -16.68 -0.59
CA GLU A 37 12.51 -17.10 0.63
C GLU A 37 12.89 -16.26 1.85
N GLU A 38 14.15 -15.84 1.99
CA GLU A 38 14.59 -14.97 3.08
C GLU A 38 13.84 -13.62 3.13
N HIS A 39 13.46 -13.06 1.97
CA HIS A 39 12.67 -11.83 1.90
C HIS A 39 11.26 -12.06 2.44
N TRP A 40 10.68 -13.22 2.14
CA TRP A 40 9.35 -13.60 2.61
C TRP A 40 9.34 -13.97 4.09
N ASP A 41 10.41 -14.54 4.63
CA ASP A 41 10.54 -14.78 6.06
C ASP A 41 10.49 -13.45 6.82
N ALA A 42 11.31 -12.48 6.40
CA ALA A 42 11.30 -11.15 6.99
C ALA A 42 9.95 -10.43 6.81
N PHE A 43 9.40 -10.45 5.59
CA PHE A 43 8.13 -9.79 5.31
C PHE A 43 6.96 -10.39 6.08
N TYR A 44 6.95 -11.71 6.27
CA TYR A 44 5.92 -12.39 7.06
C TYR A 44 5.96 -11.99 8.53
N GLU A 45 7.15 -11.80 9.10
CA GLU A 45 7.31 -11.23 10.44
C GLU A 45 6.64 -9.85 10.53
N PHE A 46 6.88 -8.97 9.56
CA PHE A 46 6.28 -7.62 9.51
C PHE A 46 4.77 -7.67 9.33
N TYR A 47 4.28 -8.56 8.48
CA TYR A 47 2.86 -8.75 8.22
C TYR A 47 2.11 -9.22 9.46
N THR A 48 2.66 -10.20 10.18
CA THR A 48 2.06 -10.75 11.40
C THR A 48 2.10 -9.75 12.56
N ASP A 49 3.22 -9.05 12.75
CA ASP A 49 3.35 -8.02 13.79
C ASP A 49 2.35 -6.88 13.58
N THR A 50 2.24 -6.37 12.35
CA THR A 50 1.27 -5.31 12.01
C THR A 50 -0.18 -5.78 12.18
N GLY A 51 -0.48 -7.04 11.85
CA GLY A 51 -1.78 -7.65 12.05
C GLY A 51 -2.17 -7.71 13.52
N SER A 52 -1.26 -8.17 14.37
CA SER A 52 -1.49 -8.30 15.82
C SER A 52 -1.76 -6.97 16.51
N ARG A 53 -1.12 -5.88 16.06
CA ARG A 53 -1.33 -4.51 16.59
C ARG A 53 -2.67 -3.88 16.16
N LYS A 54 -3.32 -4.37 15.10
CA LYS A 54 -4.54 -3.78 14.52
C LYS A 54 -5.83 -4.54 14.81
N TRP A 55 -5.92 -5.28 15.89
CA TRP A 55 -7.15 -6.02 16.29
C TRP A 55 -7.62 -7.09 15.29
N GLY A 56 -6.72 -7.56 14.43
CA GLY A 56 -7.01 -8.58 13.45
C GLY A 56 -6.00 -9.72 13.53
N GLN A 57 -6.44 -10.92 13.16
CA GLN A 57 -5.50 -12.00 12.91
C GLN A 57 -5.08 -11.96 11.44
N PRO A 58 -3.79 -12.09 11.12
CA PRO A 58 -3.33 -12.26 9.76
C PRO A 58 -4.01 -13.49 9.15
N TYR A 59 -4.66 -13.35 8.00
CA TYR A 59 -5.37 -14.47 7.35
C TYR A 59 -4.52 -15.19 6.30
N LEU A 60 -3.38 -14.61 5.91
CA LEU A 60 -2.41 -15.28 5.04
C LEU A 60 -1.36 -15.99 5.89
N ASN A 61 -1.00 -17.19 5.49
CA ASN A 61 0.09 -17.94 6.06
C ASN A 61 1.41 -17.67 5.32
N ARG A 62 2.53 -18.14 5.84
CA ARG A 62 3.84 -17.94 5.22
C ARG A 62 3.95 -18.58 3.83
N GLU A 63 3.34 -19.75 3.65
CA GLU A 63 3.34 -20.50 2.41
C GLU A 63 2.70 -19.74 1.24
N PHE A 64 1.68 -18.91 1.53
CA PHE A 64 1.05 -18.06 0.52
C PHE A 64 2.06 -17.23 -0.27
N PHE A 65 3.07 -16.67 0.41
CA PHE A 65 4.07 -15.80 -0.23
C PHE A 65 5.01 -16.57 -1.15
N SER A 66 5.36 -17.83 -0.82
CA SER A 66 6.10 -18.72 -1.72
C SER A 66 5.26 -19.05 -2.95
N LEU A 67 4.00 -19.43 -2.78
CA LEU A 67 3.08 -19.78 -3.87
C LEU A 67 2.84 -18.66 -4.87
N ILE A 68 2.70 -17.41 -4.40
CA ILE A 68 2.56 -16.27 -5.33
C ILE A 68 3.85 -15.99 -6.08
N THR A 69 5.02 -16.23 -5.47
CA THR A 69 6.30 -16.12 -6.16
C THR A 69 6.45 -17.18 -7.25
N GLU A 70 6.12 -18.43 -6.97
CA GLU A 70 6.17 -19.51 -7.97
C GLU A 70 5.26 -19.23 -9.18
N SER A 71 4.09 -18.63 -8.94
CA SER A 71 3.07 -18.45 -9.98
C SER A 71 3.11 -17.11 -10.70
N MET A 72 3.61 -16.05 -10.05
CA MET A 72 3.50 -14.69 -10.56
C MET A 72 4.60 -13.74 -10.09
N ALA A 73 5.84 -14.21 -9.94
CA ALA A 73 6.97 -13.39 -9.46
C ALA A 73 7.14 -12.07 -10.22
N ASP A 74 6.94 -12.09 -11.55
CA ASP A 74 7.01 -10.91 -12.43
C ASP A 74 5.89 -9.89 -12.20
N LYS A 75 4.86 -10.24 -11.44
CA LYS A 75 3.74 -9.38 -11.04
C LYS A 75 3.85 -8.88 -9.60
N ILE A 76 4.96 -9.14 -8.94
CA ILE A 76 5.21 -8.72 -7.57
C ILE A 76 6.26 -7.62 -7.56
N LEU A 77 6.00 -6.56 -6.82
CA LEU A 77 7.00 -5.60 -6.37
C LEU A 77 7.02 -5.63 -4.85
N LEU A 78 8.06 -6.22 -4.28
CA LEU A 78 8.33 -6.22 -2.86
C LEU A 78 9.37 -5.12 -2.56
N ILE A 79 8.98 -4.12 -1.80
CA ILE A 79 9.86 -3.02 -1.38
C ILE A 79 10.30 -3.35 0.04
N MET A 80 11.60 -3.59 0.23
CA MET A 80 12.18 -3.96 1.52
C MET A 80 13.08 -2.86 2.04
N CYS A 81 13.06 -2.66 3.36
CA CYS A 81 13.91 -1.70 4.05
C CYS A 81 14.91 -2.44 4.92
N ARG A 82 16.18 -2.11 4.74
CA ARG A 82 17.28 -2.68 5.51
C ARG A 82 17.97 -1.58 6.32
N ARG A 83 18.30 -1.91 7.56
CA ARG A 83 19.12 -1.07 8.45
C ARG A 83 20.10 -1.95 9.19
N GLU A 84 21.38 -1.55 9.21
CA GLU A 84 22.46 -2.31 9.87
C GLU A 84 22.49 -3.80 9.43
N GLY A 85 22.27 -4.06 8.15
CA GLY A 85 22.27 -5.41 7.58
C GLY A 85 21.01 -6.25 7.81
N ARG A 86 20.02 -5.74 8.56
CA ARG A 86 18.77 -6.45 8.90
C ARG A 86 17.58 -5.82 8.19
N TYR A 87 16.65 -6.63 7.71
CA TYR A 87 15.36 -6.15 7.24
C TYR A 87 14.49 -5.69 8.41
N ILE A 88 13.89 -4.50 8.30
CA ILE A 88 13.12 -3.85 9.36
C ILE A 88 11.70 -3.48 8.96
N ALA A 89 11.43 -3.37 7.68
CA ALA A 89 10.11 -3.02 7.15
C ALA A 89 9.98 -3.46 5.70
N GLY A 90 8.74 -3.51 5.20
CA GLY A 90 8.49 -3.80 3.79
C GLY A 90 7.07 -3.53 3.35
N ALA A 91 6.89 -3.38 2.02
CA ALA A 91 5.59 -3.26 1.38
C ALA A 91 5.48 -4.20 0.19
N LEU A 92 4.40 -4.96 0.16
CA LEU A 92 4.00 -5.79 -0.96
C LEU A 92 3.08 -5.02 -1.88
N ASN A 93 3.45 -4.96 -3.15
CA ASN A 93 2.63 -4.40 -4.23
C ASN A 93 2.44 -5.45 -5.33
N LEU A 94 1.33 -5.35 -6.05
CA LEU A 94 1.06 -6.18 -7.23
C LEU A 94 1.12 -5.32 -8.49
N ILE A 95 1.82 -5.81 -9.50
CA ILE A 95 1.99 -5.16 -10.80
C ILE A 95 0.89 -5.67 -11.73
N GLY A 96 -0.05 -4.78 -12.08
CA GLY A 96 -1.05 -5.04 -13.11
C GLY A 96 -0.59 -4.55 -14.49
N GLY A 97 -1.49 -4.60 -15.49
CA GLY A 97 -1.17 -4.14 -16.84
C GLY A 97 -0.83 -2.66 -16.91
N GLU A 98 -1.58 -1.80 -16.23
CA GLU A 98 -1.40 -0.33 -16.25
C GLU A 98 -1.25 0.28 -14.86
N ALA A 99 -1.36 -0.52 -13.81
CA ALA A 99 -1.42 -0.02 -12.44
C ALA A 99 -0.51 -0.82 -11.49
N LEU A 100 0.03 -0.13 -10.50
CA LEU A 100 0.65 -0.73 -9.34
C LEU A 100 -0.34 -0.69 -8.17
N PHE A 101 -0.59 -1.84 -7.55
CA PHE A 101 -1.55 -1.99 -6.46
C PHE A 101 -0.81 -2.19 -5.14
N GLY A 102 -0.82 -1.19 -4.26
CA GLY A 102 -0.33 -1.33 -2.90
C GLY A 102 -1.22 -2.28 -2.09
N ARG A 103 -0.63 -3.30 -1.47
CA ARG A 103 -1.41 -4.36 -0.79
C ARG A 103 -1.17 -4.45 0.70
N TYR A 104 0.05 -4.71 1.11
CA TYR A 104 0.40 -4.89 2.52
C TYR A 104 1.63 -4.09 2.88
N TRP A 105 1.64 -3.59 4.10
CA TRP A 105 2.77 -2.95 4.75
C TRP A 105 2.98 -3.56 6.13
N GLY A 106 4.24 -3.70 6.52
CA GLY A 106 4.58 -4.05 7.89
C GLY A 106 5.97 -3.56 8.26
N CYS A 107 6.22 -3.44 9.57
CA CYS A 107 7.51 -3.05 10.10
C CYS A 107 7.68 -3.58 11.53
N ILE A 108 8.92 -3.86 11.91
CA ILE A 108 9.31 -4.20 13.30
C ILE A 108 10.02 -3.05 13.99
N GLU A 109 10.43 -2.02 13.24
CA GLU A 109 10.95 -0.77 13.77
C GLU A 109 10.10 0.39 13.28
N ASP A 110 9.79 1.37 14.15
CA ASP A 110 9.04 2.56 13.79
C ASP A 110 10.02 3.72 13.49
N HIS A 111 10.01 4.16 12.23
CA HIS A 111 10.83 5.28 11.77
C HIS A 111 9.95 6.37 11.18
N PRO A 112 10.20 7.66 11.51
CA PRO A 112 9.44 8.77 10.98
C PRO A 112 9.40 8.75 9.44
N PHE A 113 8.19 8.87 8.88
CA PHE A 113 7.93 8.94 7.44
C PHE A 113 8.24 7.68 6.61
N LEU A 114 8.85 6.63 7.19
CA LEU A 114 9.23 5.42 6.44
C LEU A 114 8.03 4.77 5.74
N HIS A 115 6.89 4.68 6.41
CA HIS A 115 5.65 4.20 5.79
C HIS A 115 5.28 5.00 4.53
N PHE A 116 5.41 6.32 4.57
CA PHE A 116 5.07 7.16 3.41
C PHE A 116 6.09 7.00 2.29
N GLU A 117 7.37 6.93 2.63
CA GLU A 117 8.42 6.69 1.65
C GLU A 117 8.18 5.38 0.90
N VAL A 118 7.98 4.29 1.62
CA VAL A 118 7.88 2.95 1.05
C VAL A 118 6.55 2.71 0.35
N CYS A 119 5.42 3.04 1.00
CA CYS A 119 4.10 2.72 0.46
C CYS A 119 3.62 3.68 -0.62
N TYR A 120 4.16 4.92 -0.66
CA TYR A 120 3.68 5.93 -1.62
C TYR A 120 4.78 6.42 -2.55
N TYR A 121 5.89 6.91 -2.03
CA TYR A 121 6.86 7.59 -2.89
C TYR A 121 7.67 6.61 -3.73
N GLN A 122 8.10 5.49 -3.18
CA GLN A 122 8.77 4.43 -3.93
C GLN A 122 7.84 3.77 -4.96
N ALA A 123 6.57 3.56 -4.58
CA ALA A 123 5.56 3.02 -5.51
C ALA A 123 5.28 3.98 -6.68
N ILE A 124 5.22 5.29 -6.44
CA ILE A 124 5.06 6.31 -7.48
C ILE A 124 6.30 6.37 -8.38
N ASP A 125 7.49 6.38 -7.81
CA ASP A 125 8.73 6.39 -8.58
C ASP A 125 8.86 5.14 -9.45
N TYR A 126 8.56 3.96 -8.91
CA TYR A 126 8.53 2.72 -9.67
C TYR A 126 7.54 2.79 -10.84
N ALA A 127 6.33 3.25 -10.59
CA ALA A 127 5.30 3.37 -11.63
C ALA A 127 5.75 4.33 -12.76
N ILE A 128 6.37 5.45 -12.43
CA ILE A 128 6.91 6.41 -13.42
C ILE A 128 8.03 5.77 -14.25
N GLN A 129 8.97 5.08 -13.61
CA GLN A 129 10.09 4.42 -14.26
C GLN A 129 9.67 3.32 -15.22
N HIS A 130 8.58 2.60 -14.89
CA HIS A 130 8.06 1.49 -15.68
C HIS A 130 6.89 1.86 -16.59
N GLY A 131 6.56 3.15 -16.70
CA GLY A 131 5.50 3.63 -17.60
C GLY A 131 4.09 3.20 -17.20
N LEU A 132 3.86 2.87 -15.92
CA LEU A 132 2.53 2.54 -15.42
C LEU A 132 1.66 3.81 -15.34
N ALA A 133 0.40 3.69 -15.70
CA ALA A 133 -0.52 4.82 -15.76
C ALA A 133 -0.94 5.33 -14.37
N ARG A 134 -0.97 4.46 -13.35
CA ARG A 134 -1.45 4.80 -12.00
C ARG A 134 -0.88 3.93 -10.89
N VAL A 135 -0.96 4.47 -9.68
CA VAL A 135 -0.69 3.74 -8.42
C VAL A 135 -1.96 3.75 -7.58
N GLU A 136 -2.40 2.59 -7.16
CA GLU A 136 -3.57 2.42 -6.30
C GLU A 136 -3.13 2.06 -4.87
N ALA A 137 -3.38 2.99 -3.95
CA ALA A 137 -2.94 2.85 -2.55
C ALA A 137 -4.02 2.25 -1.62
N GLY A 138 -5.06 1.64 -2.19
CA GLY A 138 -6.19 1.06 -1.45
C GLY A 138 -7.16 2.11 -0.88
N ALA A 139 -8.21 1.62 -0.20
CA ALA A 139 -9.23 2.46 0.41
C ALA A 139 -8.72 3.19 1.66
N GLN A 140 -9.41 4.27 2.04
CA GLN A 140 -9.24 5.06 3.25
C GLN A 140 -7.89 5.79 3.42
N GLY A 141 -7.92 6.87 4.16
CA GLY A 141 -6.78 7.65 4.63
C GLY A 141 -6.59 9.02 3.97
N PRO A 142 -7.02 10.09 4.66
CA PRO A 142 -6.88 11.49 4.17
C PRO A 142 -5.41 11.87 3.93
N HIS A 143 -4.46 11.20 4.59
CA HIS A 143 -3.03 11.40 4.39
C HIS A 143 -2.56 11.06 2.96
N LYS A 144 -3.29 10.22 2.21
CA LYS A 144 -3.01 9.91 0.80
C LYS A 144 -3.29 11.11 -0.10
N ILE A 145 -4.42 11.80 0.12
CA ILE A 145 -4.80 13.02 -0.62
C ILE A 145 -3.76 14.12 -0.42
N ALA A 146 -3.26 14.27 0.81
CA ALA A 146 -2.18 15.21 1.10
C ALA A 146 -0.90 14.93 0.28
N ARG A 147 -0.70 13.70 -0.17
CA ARG A 147 0.44 13.23 -0.97
C ARG A 147 0.15 13.10 -2.47
N GLY A 148 -0.98 13.65 -2.94
CA GLY A 148 -1.31 13.77 -4.35
C GLY A 148 -2.11 12.62 -4.93
N TYR A 149 -2.54 11.66 -4.11
CA TYR A 149 -3.54 10.68 -4.53
C TYR A 149 -4.90 11.36 -4.72
N ARG A 150 -5.66 10.88 -5.67
CA ARG A 150 -7.01 11.35 -5.94
C ARG A 150 -8.01 10.29 -5.50
N PRO A 151 -9.12 10.68 -4.87
CA PRO A 151 -10.20 9.76 -4.61
C PRO A 151 -10.78 9.27 -5.95
N THR A 152 -11.11 7.99 -6.00
CA THR A 152 -11.71 7.36 -7.17
C THR A 152 -12.81 6.44 -6.69
N GLN A 153 -13.95 6.51 -7.33
CA GLN A 153 -15.07 5.63 -7.03
C GLN A 153 -14.71 4.18 -7.36
N THR A 154 -14.91 3.30 -6.38
CA THR A 154 -14.75 1.87 -6.54
C THR A 154 -16.06 1.17 -6.28
N HIS A 155 -16.27 0.00 -6.89
CA HIS A 155 -17.50 -0.75 -6.77
C HIS A 155 -17.22 -2.14 -6.21
N SER A 156 -18.10 -2.60 -5.32
CA SER A 156 -18.11 -3.99 -4.83
C SER A 156 -19.54 -4.54 -4.87
N ALA A 157 -19.66 -5.85 -5.02
CA ALA A 157 -20.95 -6.54 -5.01
C ALA A 157 -20.94 -7.59 -3.89
N HIS A 158 -22.01 -7.60 -3.09
CA HIS A 158 -22.13 -8.48 -1.94
C HIS A 158 -23.44 -9.25 -1.99
N PHE A 159 -23.38 -10.56 -1.72
CA PHE A 159 -24.55 -11.39 -1.50
C PHE A 159 -24.75 -11.59 -0.01
N ILE A 160 -25.91 -11.16 0.51
CA ILE A 160 -26.29 -11.34 1.90
C ILE A 160 -27.50 -12.29 1.94
N ARG A 161 -27.32 -13.46 2.56
CA ARG A 161 -28.34 -14.51 2.56
C ARG A 161 -29.58 -14.13 3.36
N ASP A 162 -29.40 -13.54 4.53
CA ASP A 162 -30.54 -13.12 5.38
C ASP A 162 -31.27 -11.93 4.76
N PRO A 163 -32.59 -12.01 4.51
CA PRO A 163 -33.34 -10.95 3.85
C PRO A 163 -33.46 -9.66 4.68
N GLY A 164 -33.57 -9.78 6.02
CA GLY A 164 -33.68 -8.63 6.92
C GLY A 164 -32.38 -7.85 6.96
N PHE A 165 -31.28 -8.54 7.14
CA PHE A 165 -29.95 -7.92 7.12
C PHE A 165 -29.61 -7.32 5.73
N ARG A 166 -29.97 -8.02 4.66
CA ARG A 166 -29.82 -7.50 3.28
C ARG A 166 -30.54 -6.18 3.09
N LYS A 167 -31.78 -6.09 3.56
CA LYS A 167 -32.56 -4.85 3.46
C LYS A 167 -31.91 -3.72 4.26
N ALA A 168 -31.52 -3.97 5.50
CA ALA A 168 -30.86 -2.98 6.35
C ALA A 168 -29.57 -2.45 5.71
N VAL A 169 -28.74 -3.34 5.13
CA VAL A 169 -27.52 -2.95 4.42
C VAL A 169 -27.86 -2.16 3.15
N ALA A 170 -28.87 -2.55 2.37
CA ALA A 170 -29.29 -1.83 1.18
C ALA A 170 -29.74 -0.40 1.52
N ASP A 171 -30.58 -0.24 2.55
CA ASP A 171 -31.07 1.06 3.02
C ASP A 171 -29.89 1.96 3.49
N TYR A 172 -28.91 1.39 4.19
CA TYR A 172 -27.69 2.10 4.61
C TYR A 172 -26.85 2.56 3.41
N LEU A 173 -26.64 1.69 2.42
CA LEU A 173 -25.82 1.98 1.24
C LEU A 173 -26.39 3.08 0.36
N GLU A 174 -27.69 3.36 0.39
CA GLU A 174 -28.26 4.51 -0.32
C GLU A 174 -27.70 5.83 0.21
N HIS A 175 -27.64 5.97 1.54
CA HIS A 175 -27.06 7.16 2.20
C HIS A 175 -25.55 7.24 2.01
N GLU A 176 -24.83 6.13 2.20
CA GLU A 176 -23.37 6.09 2.06
C GLU A 176 -22.92 6.45 0.62
N ARG A 177 -23.63 5.98 -0.40
CA ARG A 177 -23.32 6.32 -1.80
C ARG A 177 -23.44 7.81 -2.09
N ALA A 178 -24.45 8.46 -1.56
CA ALA A 178 -24.63 9.91 -1.69
C ALA A 178 -23.48 10.65 -1.00
N GLU A 179 -23.18 10.29 0.25
CA GLU A 179 -22.10 10.90 1.03
C GLU A 179 -20.71 10.72 0.38
N VAL A 180 -20.43 9.52 -0.16
CA VAL A 180 -19.17 9.25 -0.89
C VAL A 180 -19.10 10.09 -2.16
N GLY A 181 -20.20 10.25 -2.90
CA GLY A 181 -20.27 11.10 -4.08
C GLY A 181 -19.90 12.55 -3.75
N ASP A 182 -20.56 13.12 -2.75
CA ASP A 182 -20.33 14.50 -2.29
C ASP A 182 -18.87 14.70 -1.82
N ASN A 183 -18.32 13.73 -1.09
CA ASN A 183 -16.93 13.79 -0.61
C ASN A 183 -15.91 13.76 -1.75
N ILE A 184 -16.18 13.01 -2.83
CA ILE A 184 -15.28 12.96 -4.01
C ILE A 184 -15.32 14.29 -4.77
N GLU A 185 -16.48 14.91 -4.91
CA GLU A 185 -16.62 16.20 -5.59
C GLU A 185 -15.97 17.35 -4.82
N TYR A 186 -15.94 17.29 -3.48
CA TYR A 186 -15.35 18.32 -2.63
C TYR A 186 -13.81 18.31 -2.61
N LEU A 187 -13.15 17.20 -2.96
CA LEU A 187 -11.69 16.98 -2.85
C LEU A 187 -10.96 17.18 -4.19
#